data_e5a256873440987f9e686cb0268709d9
#
_entry.id   e5a256873440987f9e686cb0268709d9
#
_cell.length_a   1.000
_cell.length_b   1.000
_cell.length_c   1.000
_cell.angle_alpha   90.00
_cell.angle_beta   90.00
_cell.angle_gamma   90.00
#
_symmetry.space_group_name_H-M   'P 1'
#
loop_
_entity.id
_entity.type
_entity.pdbx_description
1 polymer ?
#
loop_
_entity_poly.entity_id
_entity_poly.type
_entity_poly.pdbx_seq_one_letter_code
_entity_poly.pdbx_strand_id
1 'polypeptide(L)'
;MRTGERQPWYRPDAALAHAGGLADTMAGRRKYAEYLAWLTEDEPTKKALKFDRMCHGWVIGAADFKKALVREHQQAEAGLARGDDVSADLKEAVRREELEKLLKTVGKSASHIESEGKSVAWKLAVAAAMKARTEVTNRWLAENLAMGNRYEVSRKVHAWNRRPDAKLARNLQLTPNPKT
;
A
#
# COMPACT_ATOMS: atom_id res chain seq x y z
N MET A 1 20.67 23.25 -20.45
CA MET A 1 21.62 22.19 -20.14
C MET A 1 22.10 21.56 -21.44
N ARG A 2 23.40 21.60 -21.73
CA ARG A 2 23.99 21.03 -22.95
C ARG A 2 24.03 19.51 -22.87
N THR A 3 23.99 18.79 -24.00
CA THR A 3 23.90 17.32 -24.02
C THR A 3 25.04 16.63 -23.27
N GLY A 4 26.23 17.21 -23.21
CA GLY A 4 27.41 16.69 -22.50
C GLY A 4 27.44 16.90 -20.98
N GLU A 5 26.48 17.66 -20.42
CA GLU A 5 26.40 17.96 -18.97
C GLU A 5 25.28 17.19 -18.25
N ARG A 6 24.70 16.20 -18.95
CA ARG A 6 23.57 15.45 -18.41
C ARG A 6 24.03 14.29 -17.55
N GLN A 7 23.27 14.08 -16.49
CA GLN A 7 23.43 12.89 -15.68
C GLN A 7 23.12 11.63 -16.50
N PRO A 8 23.85 10.53 -16.34
CA PRO A 8 23.70 9.30 -17.14
C PRO A 8 22.30 8.67 -17.09
N TRP A 9 21.56 8.91 -16.00
CA TRP A 9 20.20 8.42 -15.81
C TRP A 9 19.12 9.25 -16.52
N TYR A 10 19.44 10.46 -16.99
CA TYR A 10 18.47 11.32 -17.65
C TYR A 10 18.35 10.97 -19.14
N ARG A 11 17.34 10.24 -19.50
CA ARG A 11 17.04 9.73 -20.84
C ARG A 11 15.76 10.38 -21.39
N PRO A 12 15.83 11.52 -22.08
CA PRO A 12 14.65 12.22 -22.59
C PRO A 12 14.06 11.55 -23.87
N ASP A 13 14.77 10.61 -24.48
CA ASP A 13 14.44 10.04 -25.78
C ASP A 13 13.02 9.46 -25.81
N ALA A 14 12.63 8.70 -24.80
CA ALA A 14 11.31 8.11 -24.72
C ALA A 14 10.19 9.16 -24.63
N ALA A 15 10.40 10.20 -23.83
CA ALA A 15 9.44 11.28 -23.66
C ALA A 15 9.27 12.10 -24.97
N LEU A 16 10.37 12.41 -25.62
CA LEU A 16 10.37 13.14 -26.89
C LEU A 16 9.78 12.33 -28.04
N ALA A 17 10.02 11.02 -28.06
CA ALA A 17 9.40 10.10 -29.02
C ALA A 17 7.88 10.05 -28.82
N HIS A 18 7.41 9.97 -27.57
CA HIS A 18 5.98 9.96 -27.24
C HIS A 18 5.26 11.26 -27.62
N ALA A 19 5.94 12.39 -27.57
CA ALA A 19 5.43 13.69 -27.96
C ALA A 19 5.50 13.96 -29.48
N GLY A 20 5.50 12.90 -30.31
CA GLY A 20 5.52 13.00 -31.78
C GLY A 20 6.90 12.91 -32.40
N GLY A 21 7.89 12.29 -31.74
CA GLY A 21 9.23 12.07 -32.29
C GLY A 21 10.08 13.32 -32.33
N LEU A 22 9.98 14.18 -31.33
CA LEU A 22 10.74 15.42 -31.24
C LEU A 22 12.24 15.15 -31.08
N ALA A 23 13.07 15.89 -31.80
CA ALA A 23 14.52 15.81 -31.65
C ALA A 23 14.97 16.43 -30.30
N ASP A 24 16.03 15.88 -29.71
CA ASP A 24 16.60 16.39 -28.46
C ASP A 24 17.46 17.64 -28.69
N THR A 25 16.81 18.71 -29.14
CA THR A 25 17.34 20.06 -29.37
C THR A 25 16.62 21.09 -28.51
N MET A 26 17.11 22.29 -28.42
CA MET A 26 16.41 23.40 -27.75
C MET A 26 15.00 23.61 -28.30
N ALA A 27 14.84 23.56 -29.64
CA ALA A 27 13.55 23.70 -30.30
C ALA A 27 12.61 22.50 -29.97
N GLY A 28 13.14 21.29 -30.01
CA GLY A 28 12.36 20.09 -29.66
C GLY A 28 11.89 20.10 -28.21
N ARG A 29 12.72 20.56 -27.26
CA ARG A 29 12.33 20.69 -25.84
C ARG A 29 11.29 21.77 -25.62
N ARG A 30 11.35 22.90 -26.40
CA ARG A 30 10.30 23.92 -26.35
C ARG A 30 8.97 23.34 -26.81
N LYS A 31 8.95 22.61 -27.94
CA LYS A 31 7.74 21.92 -28.42
C LYS A 31 7.23 20.87 -27.44
N TYR A 32 8.14 20.18 -26.73
CA TYR A 32 7.76 19.26 -25.68
C TYR A 32 7.06 19.96 -24.50
N ALA A 33 7.54 21.13 -24.11
CA ALA A 33 6.88 21.93 -23.08
C ALA A 33 5.48 22.40 -23.52
N GLU A 34 5.32 22.82 -24.78
CA GLU A 34 4.04 23.17 -25.40
C GLU A 34 3.09 21.95 -25.43
N TYR A 35 3.60 20.77 -25.80
CA TYR A 35 2.84 19.51 -25.74
C TYR A 35 2.36 19.18 -24.32
N LEU A 36 3.21 19.34 -23.31
CA LEU A 36 2.81 19.12 -21.92
C LEU A 36 1.75 20.14 -21.46
N ALA A 37 1.88 21.40 -21.83
CA ALA A 37 0.87 22.43 -21.53
C ALA A 37 -0.48 22.08 -22.15
N TRP A 38 -0.50 21.72 -23.44
CA TRP A 38 -1.69 21.24 -24.12
C TRP A 38 -2.30 20.01 -23.44
N LEU A 39 -1.46 19.05 -23.06
CA LEU A 39 -1.92 17.81 -22.39
C LEU A 39 -2.59 18.09 -21.05
N THR A 40 -2.24 19.19 -20.35
CA THR A 40 -2.91 19.58 -19.10
C THR A 40 -4.33 20.09 -19.32
N GLU A 41 -4.67 20.54 -20.51
CA GLU A 41 -6.01 21.08 -20.87
C GLU A 41 -6.89 20.02 -21.55
N ASP A 42 -6.30 18.98 -22.16
CA ASP A 42 -7.03 17.94 -22.88
C ASP A 42 -7.52 16.81 -21.95
N GLU A 43 -8.73 16.97 -21.42
CA GLU A 43 -9.38 15.99 -20.52
C GLU A 43 -9.59 14.60 -21.17
N PRO A 44 -9.97 14.45 -22.46
CA PRO A 44 -10.09 13.14 -23.10
C PRO A 44 -8.77 12.38 -23.12
N THR A 45 -7.66 13.03 -23.48
CA THR A 45 -6.33 12.41 -23.53
C THR A 45 -5.83 12.08 -22.13
N LYS A 46 -6.06 12.93 -21.12
CA LYS A 46 -5.75 12.60 -19.72
C LYS A 46 -6.43 11.32 -19.26
N LYS A 47 -7.72 11.15 -19.56
CA LYS A 47 -8.47 9.92 -19.22
C LYS A 47 -7.92 8.71 -19.97
N ALA A 48 -7.61 8.84 -21.25
CA ALA A 48 -7.02 7.76 -22.06
C ALA A 48 -5.64 7.32 -21.52
N LEU A 49 -4.82 8.26 -21.07
CA LEU A 49 -3.51 8.02 -20.45
C LEU A 49 -3.60 7.65 -18.97
N LYS A 50 -4.80 7.62 -18.40
CA LYS A 50 -5.06 7.26 -16.98
C LYS A 50 -4.28 8.14 -16.00
N PHE A 51 -4.23 9.46 -16.26
CA PHE A 51 -3.55 10.45 -15.42
C PHE A 51 -4.02 10.44 -13.97
N ASP A 52 -5.32 10.25 -13.75
CA ASP A 52 -5.92 10.06 -12.43
C ASP A 52 -5.26 8.92 -11.63
N ARG A 53 -4.86 7.83 -12.31
CA ARG A 53 -4.12 6.72 -11.67
C ARG A 53 -2.66 7.04 -11.40
N MET A 54 -2.04 7.90 -12.20
CA MET A 54 -0.63 8.30 -12.02
C MET A 54 -0.44 9.17 -10.76
N CYS A 55 -1.49 9.93 -10.38
CA CYS A 55 -1.45 10.82 -9.21
C CYS A 55 -1.82 10.14 -7.89
N HIS A 56 -2.30 8.91 -7.92
CA HIS A 56 -2.72 8.17 -6.73
C HIS A 56 -1.64 7.29 -6.10
N GLY A 57 -0.42 7.36 -6.57
CA GLY A 57 0.69 6.58 -6.01
C GLY A 57 1.65 7.45 -5.20
N TRP A 58 1.94 7.08 -3.95
CA TRP A 58 2.96 7.72 -3.11
C TRP A 58 4.39 7.49 -3.64
N VAL A 59 4.57 6.49 -4.50
CA VAL A 59 5.85 6.21 -5.16
C VAL A 59 5.65 5.63 -6.55
N ILE A 60 6.45 6.10 -7.50
CA ILE A 60 6.51 5.58 -8.87
C ILE A 60 7.65 4.57 -8.92
N GLY A 61 7.35 3.31 -9.26
CA GLY A 61 8.37 2.26 -9.36
C GLY A 61 7.78 0.86 -9.46
N ALA A 62 8.66 -0.13 -9.67
CA ALA A 62 8.30 -1.53 -9.66
C ALA A 62 7.78 -1.98 -8.27
N ALA A 63 7.02 -3.08 -8.24
CA ALA A 63 6.46 -3.61 -6.99
C ALA A 63 7.54 -3.90 -5.95
N ASP A 64 8.70 -4.40 -6.38
CA ASP A 64 9.82 -4.71 -5.47
C ASP A 64 10.48 -3.45 -4.89
N PHE A 65 10.57 -2.36 -5.68
CA PHE A 65 11.03 -1.06 -5.20
C PHE A 65 10.08 -0.49 -4.14
N LYS A 66 8.77 -0.58 -4.37
CA LYS A 66 7.76 -0.16 -3.38
C LYS A 66 7.87 -0.96 -2.08
N LYS A 67 8.06 -2.28 -2.18
CA LYS A 67 8.27 -3.15 -1.01
C LYS A 67 9.56 -2.83 -0.26
N ALA A 68 10.64 -2.56 -0.96
CA ALA A 68 11.91 -2.16 -0.35
C ALA A 68 11.76 -0.86 0.43
N LEU A 69 11.11 0.15 -0.14
CA LEU A 69 10.88 1.43 0.51
C LEU A 69 9.98 1.32 1.76
N VAL A 70 8.96 0.45 1.72
CA VAL A 70 8.12 0.15 2.89
C VAL A 70 8.96 -0.47 4.01
N ARG A 71 9.86 -1.41 3.70
CA ARG A 71 10.73 -2.05 4.70
C ARG A 71 11.72 -1.06 5.32
N GLU A 72 12.32 -0.21 4.50
CA GLU A 72 13.24 0.84 4.96
C GLU A 72 12.51 1.81 5.91
N HIS A 73 11.30 2.23 5.56
CA HIS A 73 10.50 3.11 6.41
C HIS A 73 10.09 2.44 7.73
N GLN A 74 9.71 1.16 7.70
CA GLN A 74 9.39 0.40 8.92
C GLN A 74 10.60 0.29 9.86
N GLN A 75 11.81 0.14 9.32
CA GLN A 75 13.05 0.11 10.09
C GLN A 75 13.38 1.48 10.69
N ALA A 76 13.14 2.57 9.95
CA ALA A 76 13.33 3.93 10.42
C ALA A 76 12.31 4.34 11.50
N GLU A 77 11.04 3.92 11.38
CA GLU A 77 10.00 4.19 12.39
C GLU A 77 10.23 3.44 13.71
N ALA A 78 10.89 2.31 13.70
CA ALA A 78 11.28 1.62 14.93
C ALA A 78 12.23 2.47 15.81
N GLY A 79 12.84 3.51 15.24
CA GLY A 79 13.75 4.45 15.92
C GLY A 79 13.22 5.88 16.12
N LEU A 80 12.13 6.27 15.48
CA LEU A 80 11.61 7.63 15.51
C LEU A 80 10.13 7.64 15.91
N ALA A 81 9.81 8.35 16.97
CA ALA A 81 8.44 8.53 17.46
C ALA A 81 7.49 9.00 16.34
N ARG A 82 6.34 8.32 16.26
CA ARG A 82 5.11 8.63 15.52
C ARG A 82 5.02 10.05 14.97
N GLY A 83 5.40 10.23 13.70
CA GLY A 83 5.07 11.43 12.94
C GLY A 83 3.72 11.23 12.23
N ASP A 84 2.80 12.16 12.41
CA ASP A 84 1.47 12.17 11.75
C ASP A 84 1.51 12.34 10.24
N ASP A 85 2.69 12.41 9.64
CA ASP A 85 2.92 12.82 8.25
C ASP A 85 3.18 11.66 7.27
N VAL A 86 2.85 10.42 7.67
CA VAL A 86 2.97 9.26 6.78
C VAL A 86 1.77 9.22 5.85
N SER A 87 2.02 9.23 4.53
CA SER A 87 0.95 9.23 3.53
C SER A 87 -0.02 8.04 3.73
N ALA A 88 -1.31 8.27 3.46
CA ALA A 88 -2.34 7.22 3.57
C ALA A 88 -1.99 5.95 2.77
N ASP A 89 -1.35 6.13 1.62
CA ASP A 89 -0.92 5.04 0.74
C ASP A 89 0.20 4.18 1.35
N LEU A 90 1.13 4.82 2.08
CA LEU A 90 2.18 4.08 2.78
C LEU A 90 1.60 3.29 3.94
N LYS A 91 0.71 3.89 4.73
CA LYS A 91 -0.02 3.18 5.81
C LYS A 91 -0.80 1.98 5.26
N GLU A 92 -1.43 2.13 4.10
CA GLU A 92 -2.15 1.04 3.43
C GLU A 92 -1.19 -0.06 2.95
N ALA A 93 -0.04 0.30 2.37
CA ALA A 93 0.97 -0.67 1.93
C ALA A 93 1.53 -1.50 3.11
N VAL A 94 1.82 -0.84 4.24
CA VAL A 94 2.26 -1.49 5.48
C VAL A 94 1.21 -2.46 6.01
N ARG A 95 -0.06 -2.06 6.04
CA ARG A 95 -1.17 -2.93 6.48
C ARG A 95 -1.30 -4.17 5.62
N ARG A 96 -1.20 -4.03 4.29
CA ARG A 96 -1.29 -5.16 3.36
C ARG A 96 -0.12 -6.13 3.51
N GLU A 97 1.10 -5.61 3.65
CA GLU A 97 2.28 -6.45 3.86
C GLU A 97 2.17 -7.24 5.17
N GLU A 98 1.74 -6.59 6.26
CA GLU A 98 1.54 -7.27 7.53
C GLU A 98 0.43 -8.32 7.46
N LEU A 99 -0.69 -8.02 6.78
CA LEU A 99 -1.75 -8.99 6.55
C LEU A 99 -1.24 -10.23 5.80
N GLU A 100 -0.46 -10.06 4.73
CA GLU A 100 0.13 -11.17 3.98
C GLU A 100 1.05 -12.03 4.87
N LYS A 101 1.87 -11.42 5.72
CA LYS A 101 2.74 -12.13 6.69
C LYS A 101 1.91 -12.96 7.66
N LEU A 102 0.85 -12.38 8.21
CA LEU A 102 -0.03 -13.07 9.16
C LEU A 102 -0.79 -14.22 8.51
N LEU A 103 -1.30 -14.04 7.28
CA LEU A 103 -1.96 -15.10 6.52
C LEU A 103 -1.01 -16.28 6.28
N LYS A 104 0.23 -16.02 5.87
CA LYS A 104 1.26 -17.06 5.70
C LYS A 104 1.54 -17.80 7.01
N THR A 105 1.60 -17.08 8.13
CA THR A 105 1.85 -17.68 9.45
C THR A 105 0.73 -18.65 9.89
N VAL A 106 -0.52 -18.35 9.53
CA VAL A 106 -1.66 -19.24 9.82
C VAL A 106 -1.94 -20.25 8.71
N GLY A 107 -1.11 -20.31 7.66
CA GLY A 107 -1.26 -21.23 6.53
C GLY A 107 -2.49 -20.95 5.66
N LYS A 108 -2.87 -19.68 5.54
CA LYS A 108 -4.02 -19.22 4.76
C LYS A 108 -3.59 -18.32 3.60
N SER A 109 -4.44 -18.23 2.58
CA SER A 109 -4.25 -17.37 1.39
C SER A 109 -5.46 -16.46 1.20
N ALA A 110 -5.36 -15.53 0.26
CA ALA A 110 -6.46 -14.62 -0.09
C ALA A 110 -7.74 -15.37 -0.48
N SER A 111 -7.64 -16.54 -1.14
CA SER A 111 -8.80 -17.35 -1.51
C SER A 111 -9.59 -17.86 -0.30
N HIS A 112 -8.94 -18.15 0.82
CA HIS A 112 -9.60 -18.56 2.06
C HIS A 112 -10.39 -17.41 2.71
N ILE A 113 -10.03 -16.16 2.42
CA ILE A 113 -10.75 -14.99 2.94
C ILE A 113 -12.19 -14.98 2.41
N GLU A 114 -12.39 -15.30 1.15
CA GLU A 114 -13.72 -15.28 0.53
C GLU A 114 -14.48 -16.58 0.76
N SER A 115 -13.80 -17.72 0.71
CA SER A 115 -14.44 -19.05 0.80
C SER A 115 -14.86 -19.45 2.21
N GLU A 116 -14.14 -18.97 3.24
CA GLU A 116 -14.43 -19.35 4.62
C GLU A 116 -15.33 -18.35 5.35
N GLY A 117 -16.06 -18.82 6.35
CA GLY A 117 -17.04 -18.03 7.10
C GLY A 117 -16.46 -16.77 7.75
N LYS A 118 -17.31 -15.76 7.94
CA LYS A 118 -16.96 -14.42 8.45
C LYS A 118 -16.32 -14.41 9.85
N SER A 119 -16.48 -15.48 10.64
CA SER A 119 -16.12 -15.51 12.06
C SER A 119 -15.28 -16.74 12.43
N VAL A 120 -14.61 -17.35 11.46
CA VAL A 120 -13.70 -18.45 11.74
C VAL A 120 -12.54 -18.01 12.63
N ALA A 121 -12.07 -18.89 13.50
CA ALA A 121 -11.11 -18.56 14.53
C ALA A 121 -9.83 -17.88 14.00
N TRP A 122 -9.30 -18.34 12.86
CA TRP A 122 -8.10 -17.75 12.31
C TRP A 122 -8.29 -16.29 11.83
N LYS A 123 -9.47 -15.93 11.28
CA LYS A 123 -9.75 -14.54 10.89
C LYS A 123 -9.79 -13.62 12.10
N LEU A 124 -10.37 -14.09 13.21
CA LEU A 124 -10.41 -13.35 14.47
C LEU A 124 -9.00 -13.17 15.06
N ALA A 125 -8.19 -14.22 15.00
CA ALA A 125 -6.80 -14.17 15.45
C ALA A 125 -5.96 -13.19 14.60
N VAL A 126 -6.07 -13.26 13.27
CA VAL A 126 -5.40 -12.34 12.34
C VAL A 126 -5.88 -10.91 12.57
N ALA A 127 -7.19 -10.67 12.73
CA ALA A 127 -7.72 -9.35 13.02
C ALA A 127 -7.21 -8.78 14.36
N ALA A 128 -7.09 -9.61 15.39
CA ALA A 128 -6.50 -9.22 16.67
C ALA A 128 -5.02 -8.87 16.53
N ALA A 129 -4.25 -9.68 15.79
CA ALA A 129 -2.83 -9.41 15.50
C ALA A 129 -2.62 -8.12 14.71
N MET A 130 -3.44 -7.88 13.68
CA MET A 130 -3.43 -6.63 12.92
C MET A 130 -3.66 -5.41 13.82
N LYS A 131 -4.64 -5.48 14.72
CA LYS A 131 -4.91 -4.39 15.69
C LYS A 131 -3.79 -4.16 16.69
N ALA A 132 -3.07 -5.20 17.06
CA ALA A 132 -1.95 -5.10 17.99
C ALA A 132 -0.68 -4.49 17.34
N ARG A 133 -0.49 -4.74 16.04
CA ARG A 133 0.75 -4.39 15.33
C ARG A 133 0.61 -3.16 14.42
N THR A 134 -0.61 -2.84 14.01
CA THR A 134 -0.88 -1.74 13.08
C THR A 134 -2.07 -0.91 13.53
N GLU A 135 -2.12 0.34 13.09
CA GLU A 135 -3.27 1.25 13.35
C GLU A 135 -4.42 0.97 12.36
N VAL A 136 -4.90 -0.28 12.36
CA VAL A 136 -5.95 -0.69 11.43
C VAL A 136 -7.34 -0.44 12.00
N THR A 137 -8.26 0.08 11.16
CA THR A 137 -9.65 0.30 11.55
C THR A 137 -10.49 -0.98 11.45
N ASN A 138 -11.58 -1.06 12.24
CA ASN A 138 -12.52 -2.18 12.13
C ASN A 138 -13.19 -2.26 10.74
N ARG A 139 -13.34 -1.13 10.05
CA ARG A 139 -13.85 -1.07 8.68
C ARG A 139 -12.88 -1.76 7.73
N TRP A 140 -11.60 -1.41 7.79
CA TRP A 140 -10.56 -2.02 6.98
C TRP A 140 -10.50 -3.55 7.17
N LEU A 141 -10.56 -4.01 8.42
CA LEU A 141 -10.59 -5.45 8.73
C LEU A 141 -11.84 -6.14 8.18
N ALA A 142 -13.00 -5.50 8.27
CA ALA A 142 -14.25 -6.04 7.74
C ALA A 142 -14.17 -6.26 6.22
N GLU A 143 -13.59 -5.31 5.50
CA GLU A 143 -13.42 -5.34 4.04
C GLU A 143 -12.33 -6.35 3.63
N ASN A 144 -11.15 -6.30 4.22
CA ASN A 144 -9.99 -7.09 3.78
C ASN A 144 -9.97 -8.55 4.30
N LEU A 145 -10.75 -8.88 5.34
CA LEU A 145 -10.92 -10.24 5.85
C LEU A 145 -12.33 -10.81 5.60
N ALA A 146 -13.17 -10.11 4.85
CA ALA A 146 -14.56 -10.50 4.59
C ALA A 146 -15.33 -10.86 5.86
N MET A 147 -15.22 -10.03 6.94
CA MET A 147 -15.77 -10.31 8.26
C MET A 147 -17.16 -9.70 8.51
N GLY A 148 -17.81 -9.13 7.49
CA GLY A 148 -19.10 -8.48 7.61
C GLY A 148 -18.98 -6.98 7.88
N ASN A 149 -19.62 -6.46 8.94
CA ASN A 149 -19.58 -5.05 9.23
C ASN A 149 -18.61 -4.70 10.38
N ARG A 150 -18.23 -3.40 10.48
CA ARG A 150 -17.29 -2.89 11.48
C ARG A 150 -17.68 -3.17 12.93
N TYR A 151 -18.97 -3.24 13.24
CA TYR A 151 -19.47 -3.48 14.59
C TYR A 151 -19.31 -4.94 14.99
N GLU A 152 -19.59 -5.85 14.05
CA GLU A 152 -19.35 -7.29 14.25
C GLU A 152 -17.87 -7.58 14.46
N VAL A 153 -16.98 -6.98 13.65
CA VAL A 153 -15.53 -7.12 13.83
C VAL A 153 -15.12 -6.66 15.22
N SER A 154 -15.57 -5.48 15.67
CA SER A 154 -15.25 -4.96 17.00
C SER A 154 -15.67 -5.94 18.10
N ARG A 155 -16.92 -6.37 18.08
CA ARG A 155 -17.48 -7.29 19.09
C ARG A 155 -16.77 -8.64 19.11
N LYS A 156 -16.52 -9.22 17.93
CA LYS A 156 -15.93 -10.57 17.80
C LYS A 156 -14.44 -10.56 18.17
N VAL A 157 -13.69 -9.58 17.74
CA VAL A 157 -12.27 -9.42 18.12
C VAL A 157 -12.15 -9.17 19.62
N HIS A 158 -13.04 -8.36 20.21
CA HIS A 158 -13.06 -8.17 21.65
C HIS A 158 -13.35 -9.48 22.42
N ALA A 159 -14.34 -10.26 21.97
CA ALA A 159 -14.64 -11.58 22.54
C ALA A 159 -13.46 -12.57 22.38
N TRP A 160 -12.80 -12.56 21.24
CA TRP A 160 -11.62 -13.39 20.99
C TRP A 160 -10.45 -13.00 21.91
N ASN A 161 -10.21 -11.73 22.16
CA ASN A 161 -9.15 -11.24 23.05
C ASN A 161 -9.37 -11.70 24.52
N ARG A 162 -10.62 -11.93 24.92
CA ARG A 162 -10.92 -12.44 26.27
C ARG A 162 -10.65 -13.94 26.40
N ARG A 163 -10.85 -14.70 25.33
CA ARG A 163 -10.64 -16.15 25.29
C ARG A 163 -9.99 -16.56 23.97
N PRO A 164 -8.70 -16.25 23.80
CA PRO A 164 -7.99 -16.56 22.57
C PRO A 164 -7.80 -18.07 22.41
N ASP A 165 -7.83 -18.54 21.17
CA ASP A 165 -7.33 -19.87 20.86
C ASP A 165 -5.83 -19.92 21.12
N ALA A 166 -5.40 -20.77 22.05
CA ALA A 166 -4.02 -20.84 22.53
C ALA A 166 -3.02 -21.17 21.43
N LYS A 167 -3.39 -21.99 20.44
CA LYS A 167 -2.54 -22.37 19.31
C LYS A 167 -2.35 -21.20 18.35
N LEU A 168 -3.45 -20.55 17.98
CA LEU A 168 -3.41 -19.39 17.09
C LEU A 168 -2.72 -18.19 17.74
N ALA A 169 -2.98 -17.93 19.01
CA ALA A 169 -2.33 -16.86 19.76
C ALA A 169 -0.80 -17.06 19.81
N ARG A 170 -0.35 -18.29 20.05
CA ARG A 170 1.08 -18.63 20.06
C ARG A 170 1.71 -18.47 18.67
N ASN A 171 1.06 -18.98 17.63
CA ASN A 171 1.55 -18.89 16.26
C ASN A 171 1.70 -17.42 15.81
N LEU A 172 0.77 -16.57 16.22
CA LEU A 172 0.78 -15.15 15.89
C LEU A 172 1.52 -14.29 16.93
N GLN A 173 2.16 -14.90 17.92
CA GLN A 173 2.91 -14.20 18.99
C GLN A 173 2.07 -13.11 19.68
N LEU A 174 0.78 -13.39 19.89
CA LEU A 174 -0.11 -12.51 20.62
C LEU A 174 0.05 -12.77 22.12
N THR A 175 0.62 -11.81 22.83
CA THR A 175 0.62 -11.83 24.29
C THR A 175 -0.81 -11.63 24.79
N PRO A 176 -1.31 -12.46 25.70
CA PRO A 176 -2.57 -12.18 26.37
C PRO A 176 -2.49 -10.82 27.04
N ASN A 177 -3.48 -9.95 26.79
CA ASN A 177 -3.51 -8.66 27.43
C ASN A 177 -3.72 -8.85 28.94
N PRO A 178 -2.79 -8.47 29.84
CA PRO A 178 -2.91 -8.70 31.28
C PRO A 178 -3.96 -7.80 31.95
N LYS A 179 -4.72 -6.99 31.18
CA LYS A 179 -5.76 -6.10 31.69
C LYS A 179 -7.16 -6.64 31.33
N THR A 180 -7.56 -7.71 32.01
CA THR A 180 -8.98 -8.05 32.21
C THR A 180 -9.13 -8.76 33.56
#